data_12ec9e261f8e7b2885e7a3336ba76ee5
#
_entry.id   12ec9e261f8e7b2885e7a3336ba76ee5
#
_cell.length_a   1.000
_cell.length_b   1.000
_cell.length_c   1.000
_cell.angle_alpha   90.00
_cell.angle_beta   90.00
_cell.angle_gamma   90.00
#
_symmetry.space_group_name_H-M   'P 1'
#
loop_
_entity.id
_entity.type
_entity.pdbx_description
1 polymer ?
#
loop_
_entity_poly.entity_id
_entity_poly.type
_entity_poly.pdbx_seq_one_letter_code
_entity_poly.pdbx_strand_id
1 'polypeptide(L)'
;MNTPPASPDRAAQDAANWSAVEEATELLHEERYREALVELRSVIEADPKNPYAYYFLGIALFEIGELEAARDAYQATLKLAPTYLGARVGLAHVLRMTGDVRAAIREGLAALSQAPGDGDALHAVGVAYHARGDESAAIKYLEAFLQTNPELEVAVEARTLLVGLKGDPPPGD
;
A
#
# COMPACT_ATOMS: atom_id res chain seq x y z
N MET A 1 15.60 -13.19 14.49
CA MET A 1 16.67 -13.68 13.59
C MET A 1 17.28 -12.48 12.90
N ASN A 2 18.57 -12.19 13.17
CA ASN A 2 19.27 -11.06 12.54
C ASN A 2 19.45 -11.37 11.05
N THR A 3 18.80 -10.59 10.20
CA THR A 3 19.13 -10.60 8.78
C THR A 3 20.57 -10.13 8.64
N PRO A 4 21.46 -10.87 7.96
CA PRO A 4 22.84 -10.43 7.79
C PRO A 4 22.83 -9.07 7.04
N PRO A 5 23.79 -8.17 7.34
CA PRO A 5 23.89 -6.90 6.64
C PRO A 5 24.04 -7.15 5.16
N ALA A 6 23.37 -6.31 4.36
CA ALA A 6 23.47 -6.38 2.90
C ALA A 6 24.94 -6.25 2.48
N SER A 7 25.34 -6.99 1.44
CA SER A 7 26.70 -6.81 0.89
C SER A 7 26.87 -5.37 0.38
N PRO A 8 28.09 -4.80 0.41
CA PRO A 8 28.35 -3.45 -0.09
C PRO A 8 27.80 -3.20 -1.49
N ASP A 9 27.90 -4.18 -2.38
CA ASP A 9 27.37 -4.11 -3.75
C ASP A 9 25.84 -4.02 -3.78
N ARG A 10 25.17 -4.75 -2.89
CA ARG A 10 23.70 -4.70 -2.77
C ARG A 10 23.21 -3.37 -2.22
N ALA A 11 23.92 -2.81 -1.24
CA ALA A 11 23.58 -1.50 -0.71
C ALA A 11 23.79 -0.39 -1.74
N ALA A 12 24.87 -0.47 -2.54
CA ALA A 12 25.13 0.48 -3.63
C ALA A 12 24.07 0.38 -4.73
N GLN A 13 23.65 -0.83 -5.10
CA GLN A 13 22.58 -1.05 -6.08
C GLN A 13 21.24 -0.50 -5.55
N ASP A 14 20.93 -0.71 -4.28
CA ASP A 14 19.70 -0.21 -3.67
C ASP A 14 19.65 1.31 -3.65
N ALA A 15 20.77 1.97 -3.32
CA ALA A 15 20.90 3.42 -3.37
C ALA A 15 20.77 3.96 -4.81
N ALA A 16 21.35 3.29 -5.80
CA ALA A 16 21.22 3.67 -7.20
C ALA A 16 19.76 3.52 -7.70
N ASN A 17 19.11 2.43 -7.33
CA ASN A 17 17.70 2.19 -7.65
C ASN A 17 16.78 3.27 -7.05
N TRP A 18 17.05 3.68 -5.81
CA TRP A 18 16.31 4.77 -5.16
C TRP A 18 16.54 6.09 -5.86
N SER A 19 17.80 6.46 -6.11
CA SER A 19 18.14 7.73 -6.78
C SER A 19 17.51 7.85 -8.17
N ALA A 20 17.36 6.73 -8.87
CA ALA A 20 16.72 6.71 -10.19
C ALA A 20 15.22 7.09 -10.17
N VAL A 21 14.56 7.06 -9.01
CA VAL A 21 13.12 7.38 -8.89
C VAL A 21 12.85 8.69 -8.13
N GLU A 22 13.87 9.41 -7.70
CA GLU A 22 13.72 10.64 -6.90
C GLU A 22 12.84 11.68 -7.60
N GLU A 23 13.07 11.97 -8.89
CA GLU A 23 12.26 12.91 -9.66
C GLU A 23 10.79 12.47 -9.75
N ALA A 24 10.56 11.18 -9.96
CA ALA A 24 9.20 10.65 -10.00
C ALA A 24 8.49 10.75 -8.64
N THR A 25 9.23 10.59 -7.52
CA THR A 25 8.65 10.75 -6.19
C THR A 25 8.28 12.20 -5.89
N GLU A 26 9.06 13.17 -6.36
CA GLU A 26 8.70 14.59 -6.27
C GLU A 26 7.42 14.89 -7.06
N LEU A 27 7.30 14.37 -8.28
CA LEU A 27 6.10 14.51 -9.10
C LEU A 27 4.86 13.88 -8.44
N LEU A 28 5.02 12.76 -7.73
CA LEU A 28 3.93 12.14 -6.97
C LEU A 28 3.48 13.02 -5.80
N HIS A 29 4.41 13.64 -5.06
CA HIS A 29 4.08 14.57 -3.99
C HIS A 29 3.37 15.84 -4.49
N GLU A 30 3.66 16.26 -5.73
CA GLU A 30 2.98 17.36 -6.42
C GLU A 30 1.65 16.94 -7.09
N GLU A 31 1.20 15.70 -6.89
CA GLU A 31 0.02 15.10 -7.53
C GLU A 31 0.05 15.10 -9.07
N ARG A 32 1.24 15.23 -9.65
CA ARG A 32 1.50 15.21 -11.09
C ARG A 32 1.64 13.78 -11.60
N TYR A 33 0.65 12.96 -11.34
CA TYR A 33 0.69 11.51 -11.55
C TYR A 33 1.02 11.11 -12.99
N ARG A 34 0.49 11.83 -13.99
CA ARG A 34 0.74 11.50 -15.39
C ARG A 34 2.19 11.75 -15.81
N GLU A 35 2.83 12.75 -15.25
CA GLU A 35 4.24 13.04 -15.49
C GLU A 35 5.12 12.02 -14.76
N ALA A 36 4.78 11.68 -13.51
CA ALA A 36 5.43 10.60 -12.79
C ALA A 36 5.39 9.26 -13.56
N LEU A 37 4.26 8.95 -14.23
CA LEU A 37 4.15 7.74 -15.07
C LEU A 37 5.14 7.73 -16.23
N VAL A 38 5.38 8.87 -16.87
CA VAL A 38 6.35 8.98 -17.98
C VAL A 38 7.75 8.72 -17.46
N GLU A 39 8.12 9.38 -16.36
CA GLU A 39 9.44 9.23 -15.73
C GLU A 39 9.70 7.81 -15.26
N LEU A 40 8.74 7.21 -14.53
CA LEU A 40 8.86 5.84 -14.03
C LEU A 40 8.99 4.80 -15.15
N ARG A 41 8.32 4.99 -16.28
CA ARG A 41 8.48 4.12 -17.44
C ARG A 41 9.90 4.22 -18.02
N SER A 42 10.46 5.43 -18.09
CA SER A 42 11.83 5.65 -18.51
C SER A 42 12.83 4.94 -17.59
N VAL A 43 12.63 5.03 -16.27
CA VAL A 43 13.45 4.30 -15.29
C VAL A 43 13.34 2.78 -15.48
N ILE A 44 12.13 2.24 -15.70
CA ILE A 44 11.92 0.81 -15.93
C ILE A 44 12.57 0.34 -17.25
N GLU A 45 12.54 1.16 -18.30
CA GLU A 45 13.22 0.86 -19.56
C GLU A 45 14.73 0.80 -19.37
N ALA A 46 15.30 1.68 -18.55
CA ALA A 46 16.73 1.71 -18.24
C ALA A 46 17.15 0.56 -17.30
N ASP A 47 16.36 0.28 -16.28
CA ASP A 47 16.59 -0.84 -15.34
C ASP A 47 15.28 -1.57 -15.00
N PRO A 48 14.94 -2.65 -15.73
CA PRO A 48 13.75 -3.46 -15.48
C PRO A 48 13.75 -4.22 -14.13
N LYS A 49 14.85 -4.14 -13.36
CA LYS A 49 14.98 -4.80 -12.06
C LYS A 49 14.87 -3.84 -10.88
N ASN A 50 14.60 -2.56 -11.13
CA ASN A 50 14.38 -1.57 -10.07
C ASN A 50 13.01 -1.76 -9.41
N PRO A 51 12.92 -2.28 -8.16
CA PRO A 51 11.63 -2.52 -7.51
C PRO A 51 10.91 -1.22 -7.13
N TYR A 52 11.65 -0.14 -6.85
CA TYR A 52 11.07 1.16 -6.51
C TYR A 52 10.30 1.75 -7.68
N ALA A 53 10.83 1.61 -8.91
CA ALA A 53 10.16 2.13 -10.10
C ALA A 53 8.78 1.48 -10.31
N TYR A 54 8.65 0.18 -10.11
CA TYR A 54 7.36 -0.50 -10.18
C TYR A 54 6.44 -0.14 -9.00
N TYR A 55 6.98 0.04 -7.81
CA TYR A 55 6.19 0.45 -6.65
C TYR A 55 5.55 1.82 -6.86
N PHE A 56 6.35 2.82 -7.23
CA PHE A 56 5.85 4.17 -7.49
C PHE A 56 4.97 4.24 -8.74
N LEU A 57 5.23 3.40 -9.76
CA LEU A 57 4.32 3.22 -10.89
C LEU A 57 2.94 2.73 -10.41
N GLY A 58 2.93 1.78 -9.47
CA GLY A 58 1.69 1.29 -8.85
C GLY A 58 0.91 2.39 -8.14
N ILE A 59 1.60 3.27 -7.39
CA ILE A 59 0.99 4.43 -6.74
C ILE A 59 0.38 5.37 -7.79
N ALA A 60 1.16 5.81 -8.78
CA ALA A 60 0.69 6.74 -9.80
C ALA A 60 -0.54 6.20 -10.57
N LEU A 61 -0.53 4.90 -10.89
CA LEU A 61 -1.63 4.23 -11.57
C LEU A 61 -2.88 4.11 -10.68
N PHE A 62 -2.69 3.85 -9.40
CA PHE A 62 -3.78 3.81 -8.42
C PHE A 62 -4.48 5.16 -8.31
N GLU A 63 -3.72 6.25 -8.19
CA GLU A 63 -4.24 7.61 -8.04
C GLU A 63 -5.02 8.10 -9.27
N ILE A 64 -4.67 7.63 -10.47
CA ILE A 64 -5.44 7.94 -11.68
C ILE A 64 -6.57 6.93 -11.98
N GLY A 65 -6.78 5.93 -11.11
CA GLY A 65 -7.85 4.94 -11.22
C GLY A 65 -7.57 3.76 -12.15
N GLU A 66 -6.35 3.59 -12.64
CA GLU A 66 -5.94 2.47 -13.49
C GLU A 66 -5.60 1.23 -12.63
N LEU A 67 -6.65 0.67 -11.99
CA LEU A 67 -6.50 -0.30 -10.92
C LEU A 67 -5.84 -1.62 -11.36
N GLU A 68 -6.17 -2.14 -12.55
CA GLU A 68 -5.57 -3.37 -13.06
C GLU A 68 -4.07 -3.19 -13.32
N ALA A 69 -3.70 -2.05 -13.90
CA ALA A 69 -2.29 -1.73 -14.14
C ALA A 69 -1.53 -1.49 -12.81
N ALA A 70 -2.16 -0.85 -11.83
CA ALA A 70 -1.60 -0.69 -10.49
C ALA A 70 -1.36 -2.03 -9.80
N ARG A 71 -2.31 -2.97 -9.90
CA ARG A 71 -2.14 -4.35 -9.41
C ARG A 71 -0.91 -5.02 -10.03
N ASP A 72 -0.78 -4.94 -11.35
CA ASP A 72 0.33 -5.57 -12.06
C ASP A 72 1.69 -4.94 -11.67
N ALA A 73 1.74 -3.62 -11.44
CA ALA A 73 2.91 -2.91 -10.97
C ALA A 73 3.31 -3.33 -9.54
N TYR A 74 2.37 -3.40 -8.60
CA TYR A 74 2.66 -3.89 -7.24
C TYR A 74 3.09 -5.37 -7.25
N GLN A 75 2.51 -6.20 -8.09
CA GLN A 75 2.95 -7.59 -8.25
C GLN A 75 4.37 -7.68 -8.82
N ALA A 76 4.74 -6.81 -9.77
CA ALA A 76 6.10 -6.72 -10.30
C ALA A 76 7.09 -6.33 -9.19
N THR A 77 6.73 -5.35 -8.35
CA THR A 77 7.52 -4.99 -7.16
C THR A 77 7.74 -6.21 -6.27
N LEU A 78 6.69 -6.96 -5.94
CA LEU A 78 6.79 -8.13 -5.05
C LEU A 78 7.55 -9.31 -5.66
N LYS A 79 7.61 -9.43 -6.98
CA LYS A 79 8.48 -10.41 -7.66
C LYS A 79 9.96 -10.06 -7.51
N LEU A 80 10.30 -8.78 -7.55
CA LEU A 80 11.67 -8.28 -7.41
C LEU A 80 12.10 -8.17 -5.94
N ALA A 81 11.20 -7.74 -5.07
CA ALA A 81 11.39 -7.52 -3.64
C ALA A 81 10.20 -8.11 -2.86
N PRO A 82 10.22 -9.42 -2.53
CA PRO A 82 9.06 -10.12 -1.91
C PRO A 82 8.66 -9.60 -0.52
N THR A 83 9.55 -8.88 0.15
CA THR A 83 9.31 -8.29 1.47
C THR A 83 8.97 -6.80 1.42
N TYR A 84 8.69 -6.24 0.24
CA TYR A 84 8.34 -4.82 0.10
C TYR A 84 6.94 -4.57 0.67
N LEU A 85 6.90 -4.05 1.90
CA LEU A 85 5.67 -3.89 2.67
C LEU A 85 4.65 -2.98 1.96
N GLY A 86 5.08 -1.80 1.51
CA GLY A 86 4.20 -0.84 0.82
C GLY A 86 3.53 -1.41 -0.43
N ALA A 87 4.26 -2.21 -1.23
CA ALA A 87 3.68 -2.85 -2.41
C ALA A 87 2.64 -3.92 -2.03
N ARG A 88 2.84 -4.62 -0.92
CA ARG A 88 1.88 -5.61 -0.43
C ARG A 88 0.60 -4.96 0.07
N VAL A 89 0.72 -3.85 0.80
CA VAL A 89 -0.41 -3.04 1.25
C VAL A 89 -1.15 -2.41 0.06
N GLY A 90 -0.44 -1.79 -0.88
CA GLY A 90 -1.02 -1.24 -2.10
C GLY A 90 -1.76 -2.30 -2.92
N LEU A 91 -1.18 -3.50 -3.05
CA LEU A 91 -1.83 -4.63 -3.71
C LEU A 91 -3.13 -5.04 -2.99
N ALA A 92 -3.14 -5.06 -1.65
CA ALA A 92 -4.35 -5.37 -0.87
C ALA A 92 -5.47 -4.35 -1.14
N HIS A 93 -5.15 -3.06 -1.20
CA HIS A 93 -6.15 -2.02 -1.53
C HIS A 93 -6.70 -2.18 -2.94
N VAL A 94 -5.84 -2.38 -3.94
CA VAL A 94 -6.27 -2.58 -5.34
C VAL A 94 -7.15 -3.81 -5.48
N LEU A 95 -6.75 -4.94 -4.88
CA LEU A 95 -7.53 -6.19 -4.94
C LEU A 95 -8.92 -6.01 -4.30
N ARG A 96 -9.02 -5.28 -3.19
CA ARG A 96 -10.32 -4.94 -2.60
C ARG A 96 -11.18 -4.11 -3.56
N MET A 97 -10.60 -3.09 -4.19
CA MET A 97 -11.32 -2.19 -5.10
C MET A 97 -11.73 -2.89 -6.40
N THR A 98 -10.96 -3.86 -6.87
CA THR A 98 -11.30 -4.68 -8.05
C THR A 98 -12.20 -5.89 -7.71
N GLY A 99 -12.61 -6.05 -6.45
CA GLY A 99 -13.57 -7.07 -5.99
C GLY A 99 -12.96 -8.39 -5.54
N ASP A 100 -11.64 -8.60 -5.66
CA ASP A 100 -10.99 -9.79 -5.10
C ASP A 100 -10.68 -9.60 -3.60
N VAL A 101 -11.74 -9.50 -2.82
CA VAL A 101 -11.67 -9.26 -1.37
C VAL A 101 -10.93 -10.38 -0.63
N ARG A 102 -10.99 -11.63 -1.12
CA ARG A 102 -10.26 -12.74 -0.50
C ARG A 102 -8.75 -12.58 -0.65
N ALA A 103 -8.31 -12.22 -1.84
CA ALA A 103 -6.90 -11.93 -2.07
C ALA A 103 -6.44 -10.68 -1.31
N ALA A 104 -7.27 -9.63 -1.24
CA ALA A 104 -6.98 -8.42 -0.46
C ALA A 104 -6.69 -8.74 1.01
N ILE A 105 -7.55 -9.54 1.65
CA ILE A 105 -7.35 -9.97 3.04
C ILE A 105 -6.05 -10.78 3.18
N ARG A 106 -5.77 -11.71 2.26
CA ARG A 106 -4.56 -12.52 2.30
C ARG A 106 -3.30 -11.66 2.22
N GLU A 107 -3.24 -10.70 1.28
CA GLU A 107 -2.10 -9.80 1.13
C GLU A 107 -1.94 -8.87 2.35
N GLY A 108 -3.04 -8.31 2.87
CA GLY A 108 -3.01 -7.49 4.07
C GLY A 108 -2.54 -8.26 5.31
N LEU A 109 -3.02 -9.48 5.53
CA LEU A 109 -2.55 -10.33 6.63
C LEU A 109 -1.08 -10.73 6.45
N ALA A 110 -0.62 -10.95 5.22
CA ALA A 110 0.78 -11.19 4.93
C ALA A 110 1.64 -9.94 5.23
N ALA A 111 1.13 -8.73 4.98
CA ALA A 111 1.78 -7.49 5.40
C ALA A 111 1.89 -7.41 6.93
N LEU A 112 0.82 -7.70 7.66
CA LEU A 112 0.82 -7.71 9.13
C LEU A 112 1.72 -8.79 9.72
N SER A 113 1.94 -9.91 9.03
CA SER A 113 2.89 -10.92 9.48
C SER A 113 4.34 -10.43 9.42
N GLN A 114 4.65 -9.49 8.55
CA GLN A 114 5.97 -8.83 8.44
C GLN A 114 6.10 -7.68 9.43
N ALA A 115 5.05 -6.87 9.57
CA ALA A 115 4.99 -5.69 10.43
C ALA A 115 3.66 -5.63 11.19
N PRO A 116 3.54 -6.30 12.36
CA PRO A 116 2.27 -6.46 13.09
C PRO A 116 1.61 -5.16 13.56
N GLY A 117 2.38 -4.07 13.70
CA GLY A 117 1.91 -2.75 14.11
C GLY A 117 1.80 -1.73 12.98
N ASP A 118 1.97 -2.16 11.73
CA ASP A 118 1.91 -1.25 10.59
C ASP A 118 0.48 -0.72 10.38
N GLY A 119 0.32 0.61 10.42
CA GLY A 119 -0.98 1.27 10.34
C GLY A 119 -1.67 1.03 9.01
N ASP A 120 -0.94 1.15 7.90
CA ASP A 120 -1.50 1.00 6.56
C ASP A 120 -1.96 -0.44 6.31
N ALA A 121 -1.20 -1.42 6.81
CA ALA A 121 -1.61 -2.83 6.74
C ALA A 121 -2.84 -3.11 7.63
N LEU A 122 -2.91 -2.54 8.83
CA LEU A 122 -4.10 -2.65 9.71
C LEU A 122 -5.34 -2.05 9.04
N HIS A 123 -5.20 -0.87 8.44
CA HIS A 123 -6.28 -0.23 7.69
C HIS A 123 -6.71 -1.10 6.50
N ALA A 124 -5.76 -1.53 5.66
CA ALA A 124 -6.05 -2.36 4.49
C ALA A 124 -6.81 -3.65 4.84
N VAL A 125 -6.42 -4.32 5.93
CA VAL A 125 -7.11 -5.52 6.43
C VAL A 125 -8.50 -5.18 6.96
N GLY A 126 -8.63 -4.10 7.73
CA GLY A 126 -9.90 -3.66 8.31
C GLY A 126 -10.95 -3.38 7.24
N VAL A 127 -10.60 -2.57 6.22
CA VAL A 127 -11.53 -2.24 5.11
C VAL A 127 -11.79 -3.45 4.20
N ALA A 128 -10.84 -4.39 4.08
CA ALA A 128 -11.06 -5.61 3.32
C ALA A 128 -12.03 -6.57 4.03
N TYR A 129 -11.95 -6.70 5.35
CA TYR A 129 -12.94 -7.46 6.14
C TYR A 129 -14.32 -6.80 6.10
N HIS A 130 -14.40 -5.48 6.17
CA HIS A 130 -15.65 -4.75 5.96
C HIS A 130 -16.26 -5.06 4.59
N ALA A 131 -15.48 -4.99 3.51
CA ALA A 131 -15.94 -5.34 2.17
C ALA A 131 -16.41 -6.81 2.03
N ARG A 132 -15.89 -7.71 2.87
CA ARG A 132 -16.35 -9.11 2.95
C ARG A 132 -17.63 -9.28 3.75
N GLY A 133 -18.04 -8.28 4.54
CA GLY A 133 -19.16 -8.35 5.48
C GLY A 133 -18.81 -9.01 6.83
N ASP A 134 -17.53 -9.14 7.17
CA ASP A 134 -17.07 -9.63 8.46
C ASP A 134 -16.87 -8.46 9.41
N GLU A 135 -17.97 -7.99 9.99
CA GLU A 135 -18.01 -6.81 10.85
C GLU A 135 -17.10 -6.93 12.06
N SER A 136 -17.08 -8.11 12.70
CA SER A 136 -16.27 -8.34 13.90
C SER A 136 -14.76 -8.18 13.61
N ALA A 137 -14.30 -8.76 12.51
CA ALA A 137 -12.90 -8.62 12.09
C ALA A 137 -12.60 -7.18 11.63
N ALA A 138 -13.51 -6.55 10.90
CA ALA A 138 -13.36 -5.16 10.47
C ALA A 138 -13.18 -4.22 11.67
N ILE A 139 -14.06 -4.32 12.68
CA ILE A 139 -13.97 -3.53 13.92
C ILE A 139 -12.61 -3.72 14.59
N LYS A 140 -12.19 -4.97 14.78
CA LYS A 140 -10.90 -5.30 15.41
C LYS A 140 -9.71 -4.60 14.75
N TYR A 141 -9.62 -4.68 13.42
CA TYR A 141 -8.47 -4.13 12.70
C TYR A 141 -8.55 -2.61 12.55
N LEU A 142 -9.73 -2.03 12.36
CA LEU A 142 -9.91 -0.58 12.31
C LEU A 142 -9.67 0.09 13.68
N GLU A 143 -10.05 -0.54 14.78
CA GLU A 143 -9.70 -0.06 16.13
C GLU A 143 -8.18 -0.10 16.34
N ALA A 144 -7.51 -1.19 15.96
CA ALA A 144 -6.06 -1.29 16.05
C ALA A 144 -5.36 -0.23 15.17
N PHE A 145 -5.88 0.04 13.96
CA PHE A 145 -5.39 1.11 13.10
C PHE A 145 -5.45 2.47 13.79
N LEU A 146 -6.56 2.81 14.43
CA LEU A 146 -6.71 4.10 15.13
C LEU A 146 -5.74 4.29 16.29
N GLN A 147 -5.18 3.20 16.86
CA GLN A 147 -4.16 3.28 17.90
C GLN A 147 -2.76 3.64 17.35
N THR A 148 -2.56 3.59 16.03
CA THR A 148 -1.28 3.95 15.40
C THR A 148 -1.11 5.46 15.21
N ASN A 149 -2.06 6.29 15.65
CA ASN A 149 -2.11 7.73 15.41
C ASN A 149 -2.04 8.11 13.93
N PRO A 150 -2.96 7.58 13.09
CA PRO A 150 -2.99 7.88 11.67
C PRO A 150 -3.29 9.36 11.38
N GLU A 151 -3.04 9.78 10.15
CA GLU A 151 -3.44 11.09 9.66
C GLU A 151 -4.93 11.33 9.85
N LEU A 152 -5.30 12.60 10.10
CA LEU A 152 -6.65 12.98 10.51
C LEU A 152 -7.72 12.53 9.52
N GLU A 153 -7.48 12.68 8.23
CA GLU A 153 -8.44 12.36 7.18
C GLU A 153 -8.79 10.86 7.20
N VAL A 154 -7.78 10.00 7.16
CA VAL A 154 -7.98 8.54 7.19
C VAL A 154 -8.54 8.07 8.52
N ALA A 155 -8.16 8.73 9.64
CA ALA A 155 -8.72 8.45 10.95
C ALA A 155 -10.23 8.77 11.02
N VAL A 156 -10.69 9.85 10.38
CA VAL A 156 -12.11 10.22 10.32
C VAL A 156 -12.90 9.17 9.52
N GLU A 157 -12.39 8.74 8.39
CA GLU A 157 -13.04 7.67 7.59
C GLU A 157 -13.17 6.38 8.39
N ALA A 158 -12.10 5.94 9.04
CA ALA A 158 -12.10 4.72 9.85
C ALA A 158 -13.09 4.81 11.04
N ARG A 159 -13.18 5.97 11.70
CA ARG A 159 -14.16 6.21 12.77
C ARG A 159 -15.59 6.17 12.24
N THR A 160 -15.84 6.76 11.09
CA THR A 160 -17.16 6.75 10.44
C THR A 160 -17.61 5.32 10.12
N LEU A 161 -16.72 4.50 9.59
CA LEU A 161 -16.98 3.08 9.37
C LEU A 161 -17.29 2.34 10.67
N LEU A 162 -16.50 2.59 11.72
CA LEU A 162 -16.71 1.95 13.02
C LEU A 162 -18.05 2.32 13.66
N VAL A 163 -18.48 3.57 13.55
CA VAL A 163 -19.80 4.01 14.03
C VAL A 163 -20.89 3.24 13.30
N GLY A 164 -20.82 3.12 11.97
CA GLY A 164 -21.79 2.35 11.20
C GLY A 164 -21.82 0.86 11.58
N LEU A 165 -20.63 0.25 11.78
CA LEU A 165 -20.49 -1.16 12.13
C LEU A 165 -20.98 -1.50 13.55
N LYS A 166 -20.80 -0.59 14.51
CA LYS A 166 -21.22 -0.79 15.90
C LYS A 166 -22.68 -0.45 16.16
N GLY A 167 -23.36 0.18 15.19
CA GLY A 167 -24.74 0.62 15.33
C GLY A 167 -24.91 1.80 16.31
N ASP A 168 -23.85 2.50 16.64
CA ASP A 168 -23.95 3.72 17.44
C ASP A 168 -24.56 4.86 16.57
N PRO A 169 -25.49 5.67 17.12
CA PRO A 169 -26.01 6.82 16.41
C PRO A 169 -24.85 7.78 16.11
N PRO A 170 -24.89 8.50 14.96
CA PRO A 170 -23.90 9.53 14.68
C PRO A 170 -23.84 10.52 15.83
N PRO A 171 -22.66 11.05 16.21
CA PRO A 171 -22.57 12.08 17.22
C PRO A 171 -23.50 13.22 16.82
N GLY A 172 -24.47 13.52 17.72
CA GLY A 172 -25.43 14.59 17.51
C GLY A 172 -24.71 15.93 17.31
N ASP A 173 -25.28 16.75 16.40
CA ASP A 173 -24.86 18.13 16.15
C ASP A 173 -24.74 18.98 17.41
#